data_9741630208d2dd885e31f26e79c09656
#
_entry.id   9741630208d2dd885e31f26e79c09656
#
_cell.length_a   1.000
_cell.length_b   1.000
_cell.length_c   1.000
_cell.angle_alpha   90.00
_cell.angle_beta   90.00
_cell.angle_gamma   90.00
#
_symmetry.space_group_name_H-M   'P 1'
#
loop_
_entity.id
_entity.type
_entity.pdbx_description
1 polymer ?
#
loop_
_entity_poly.entity_id
_entity_poly.type
_entity_poly.pdbx_seq_one_letter_code
_entity_poly.pdbx_strand_id
1 'polypeptide(L)'
;VYALGTASAGTAVNNLVLCFAYTSNYVFQISNAFQMHGPTVGNEQCTLTETCSLQLSGVGLADTNKVRIIASSDSCGGGSVVGVTSITGLSGTTAVTTGGSSDVYAVASSAITAGVHGSGYTVCWGHNPSANTHYMFEVGTFTLNGPVAENFECPMTVACSIQLTGTGLANTNKVKVQGSGTTCSSGASTASGYTGMTLDK
;
A
#
# COMPACT_ATOMS: atom_id res chain seq x y z
N VAL A 1 20.72 -2.49 33.32
CA VAL A 1 19.89 -2.47 32.08
C VAL A 1 18.84 -1.39 32.22
N TYR A 2 18.71 -0.55 31.23
CA TYR A 2 17.69 0.52 31.18
C TYR A 2 16.68 0.15 30.10
N ALA A 3 15.43 -0.11 30.47
CA ALA A 3 14.34 -0.38 29.53
C ALA A 3 13.74 0.93 29.03
N LEU A 4 13.88 1.20 27.75
CA LEU A 4 13.34 2.42 27.10
C LEU A 4 11.92 2.24 26.56
N GLY A 5 11.34 1.03 26.64
CA GLY A 5 10.03 0.72 26.07
C GLY A 5 10.08 0.41 24.57
N THR A 6 8.91 0.45 23.94
CA THR A 6 8.73 0.20 22.51
C THR A 6 8.22 1.46 21.83
N ALA A 7 8.98 1.97 20.88
CA ALA A 7 8.54 3.10 20.07
C ALA A 7 7.52 2.64 19.02
N SER A 8 6.32 3.21 19.04
CA SER A 8 5.25 2.96 18.06
C SER A 8 4.98 4.16 17.16
N ALA A 9 5.64 5.29 17.40
CA ALA A 9 5.58 6.49 16.59
C ALA A 9 6.91 7.26 16.71
N GLY A 10 7.14 8.19 15.82
CA GLY A 10 8.34 9.02 15.80
C GLY A 10 9.00 9.02 14.43
N THR A 11 10.19 9.60 14.35
CA THR A 11 10.99 9.66 13.12
C THR A 11 12.18 8.72 13.23
N ALA A 12 12.38 7.87 12.24
CA ALA A 12 13.60 7.10 12.12
C ALA A 12 14.78 8.03 11.86
N VAL A 13 15.82 7.93 12.67
CA VAL A 13 16.95 8.88 12.63
C VAL A 13 18.23 8.25 13.14
N ASN A 14 19.35 8.69 12.56
CA ASN A 14 20.70 8.42 13.03
C ASN A 14 21.16 9.52 13.99
N ASN A 15 22.22 9.21 14.76
CA ASN A 15 22.99 10.20 15.52
C ASN A 15 22.20 10.92 16.62
N LEU A 16 21.26 10.23 17.28
CA LEU A 16 20.72 10.73 18.55
C LEU A 16 21.80 10.69 19.63
N VAL A 17 21.69 11.61 20.57
CA VAL A 17 22.60 11.67 21.72
C VAL A 17 22.01 10.94 22.90
N LEU A 18 22.74 9.97 23.43
CA LEU A 18 22.39 9.29 24.67
C LEU A 18 23.18 9.88 25.82
N CYS A 19 22.48 10.41 26.80
CA CYS A 19 23.05 11.05 27.97
C CYS A 19 22.82 10.25 29.24
N PHE A 20 23.73 10.36 30.19
CA PHE A 20 23.65 9.72 31.49
C PHE A 20 23.65 10.78 32.62
N ALA A 21 22.90 10.48 33.65
CA ALA A 21 22.91 11.18 34.92
C ALA A 21 22.87 10.20 36.09
N TYR A 22 23.57 10.53 37.19
CA TYR A 22 23.43 9.77 38.43
C TYR A 22 22.09 10.05 39.12
N THR A 23 21.61 11.26 39.00
CA THR A 23 20.29 11.72 39.53
C THR A 23 19.42 12.25 38.41
N SER A 24 19.42 13.57 38.20
CA SER A 24 18.59 14.24 37.19
C SER A 24 19.35 15.19 36.27
N ASN A 25 20.64 15.36 36.49
CA ASN A 25 21.47 16.26 35.69
C ASN A 25 22.19 15.47 34.59
N TYR A 26 21.61 15.43 33.37
CA TYR A 26 22.09 14.67 32.22
C TYR A 26 23.24 15.37 31.49
N VAL A 27 24.42 15.46 32.09
CA VAL A 27 25.59 16.15 31.54
C VAL A 27 26.65 15.22 30.92
N PHE A 28 26.54 13.92 31.12
CA PHE A 28 27.49 12.95 30.59
C PHE A 28 26.96 12.29 29.34
N GLN A 29 27.62 12.53 28.22
CA GLN A 29 27.27 11.90 26.95
C GLN A 29 27.85 10.50 26.86
N ILE A 30 26.98 9.49 26.72
CA ILE A 30 27.37 8.08 26.51
C ILE A 30 27.61 7.80 25.02
N SER A 31 26.75 8.34 24.15
CA SER A 31 26.81 8.11 22.71
C SER A 31 26.29 9.33 21.93
N ASN A 32 26.85 9.54 20.76
CA ASN A 32 26.34 10.48 19.75
C ASN A 32 25.88 9.74 18.47
N ALA A 33 25.73 8.44 18.55
CA ALA A 33 25.38 7.57 17.43
C ALA A 33 24.24 6.59 17.80
N PHE A 34 23.39 6.97 18.75
CA PHE A 34 22.18 6.20 19.04
C PHE A 34 21.20 6.33 17.88
N GLN A 35 20.68 5.23 17.38
CA GLN A 35 19.85 5.19 16.18
C GLN A 35 18.44 4.69 16.50
N MET A 36 17.45 5.35 15.91
CA MET A 36 16.07 4.86 15.82
C MET A 36 15.83 4.31 14.43
N HIS A 37 15.73 2.99 14.33
CA HIS A 37 15.49 2.30 13.08
C HIS A 37 14.00 2.28 12.73
N GLY A 38 13.68 2.45 11.46
CA GLY A 38 12.32 2.38 10.94
C GLY A 38 12.18 3.09 9.60
N PRO A 39 10.99 3.00 8.98
CA PRO A 39 10.69 3.72 7.75
C PRO A 39 10.42 5.20 8.02
N THR A 40 10.61 6.01 6.98
CA THR A 40 10.10 7.37 6.90
C THR A 40 8.60 7.30 6.56
N VAL A 41 7.79 8.15 7.18
CA VAL A 41 6.38 8.27 6.84
C VAL A 41 6.19 8.78 5.42
N GLY A 42 5.22 8.22 4.69
CA GLY A 42 4.93 8.54 3.31
C GLY A 42 3.62 7.91 2.85
N ASN A 43 3.06 8.43 1.77
CA ASN A 43 1.86 7.87 1.16
C ASN A 43 2.25 6.92 0.04
N GLU A 44 1.58 5.78 -0.01
CA GLU A 44 1.84 4.71 -0.94
C GLU A 44 0.63 4.47 -1.84
N GLN A 45 0.86 3.93 -3.03
CA GLN A 45 -0.23 3.66 -3.95
C GLN A 45 0.02 2.43 -4.83
N CYS A 46 -1.06 1.77 -5.20
CA CYS A 46 -1.08 0.73 -6.23
C CYS A 46 -2.15 1.05 -7.27
N THR A 47 -2.10 0.37 -8.41
CA THR A 47 -3.10 0.53 -9.47
C THR A 47 -3.76 -0.82 -9.76
N LEU A 48 -5.09 -0.82 -9.91
CA LEU A 48 -5.83 -1.96 -10.40
C LEU A 48 -5.26 -2.41 -11.74
N THR A 49 -5.24 -3.72 -11.97
CA THR A 49 -4.71 -4.41 -13.15
C THR A 49 -3.18 -4.50 -13.25
N GLU A 50 -2.46 -3.94 -12.29
CA GLU A 50 -0.99 -3.98 -12.24
C GLU A 50 -0.48 -4.76 -11.03
N THR A 51 0.75 -5.26 -11.14
CA THR A 51 1.52 -5.72 -9.96
C THR A 51 1.92 -4.52 -9.12
N CYS A 52 2.16 -4.72 -7.83
CA CYS A 52 2.50 -3.61 -6.97
C CYS A 52 3.60 -3.94 -5.96
N SER A 53 4.54 -3.01 -5.86
CA SER A 53 5.56 -3.01 -4.82
C SER A 53 5.64 -1.63 -4.18
N LEU A 54 5.74 -1.59 -2.86
CA LEU A 54 5.98 -0.35 -2.11
C LEU A 54 7.47 -0.21 -1.85
N GLN A 55 8.00 0.99 -2.02
CA GLN A 55 9.39 1.30 -1.71
C GLN A 55 9.45 2.26 -0.54
N LEU A 56 9.81 1.76 0.64
CA LEU A 56 9.98 2.57 1.83
C LEU A 56 11.44 2.98 1.99
N SER A 57 11.67 4.25 2.28
CA SER A 57 12.95 4.78 2.72
C SER A 57 13.00 4.84 4.25
N GLY A 58 14.20 4.82 4.84
CA GLY A 58 14.30 4.90 6.30
C GLY A 58 15.72 4.72 6.81
N VAL A 59 15.83 4.34 8.07
CA VAL A 59 17.11 4.09 8.76
C VAL A 59 17.12 2.65 9.27
N GLY A 60 18.20 1.91 8.98
CA GLY A 60 18.40 0.56 9.51
C GLY A 60 17.28 -0.42 9.15
N LEU A 61 16.71 -0.28 7.97
CA LEU A 61 15.74 -1.22 7.44
C LEU A 61 16.42 -2.57 7.16
N ALA A 62 15.67 -3.67 7.28
CA ALA A 62 16.19 -5.02 7.20
C ALA A 62 15.20 -5.96 6.49
N ASP A 63 15.72 -7.05 5.93
CA ASP A 63 14.94 -8.10 5.23
C ASP A 63 13.95 -8.87 6.12
N THR A 64 14.01 -8.67 7.43
CA THR A 64 13.03 -9.18 8.40
C THR A 64 11.81 -8.27 8.60
N ASN A 65 11.87 -7.03 8.11
CA ASN A 65 10.78 -6.07 8.23
C ASN A 65 9.61 -6.46 7.33
N LYS A 66 8.40 -6.10 7.75
CA LYS A 66 7.19 -6.40 6.97
C LYS A 66 6.23 -5.22 7.01
N VAL A 67 5.43 -5.12 5.96
CA VAL A 67 4.31 -4.18 5.88
C VAL A 67 2.98 -4.93 5.89
N ARG A 68 1.95 -4.22 6.30
CA ARG A 68 0.56 -4.66 6.23
C ARG A 68 -0.31 -3.48 5.81
N ILE A 69 -1.20 -3.72 4.87
CA ILE A 69 -2.21 -2.74 4.47
C ILE A 69 -3.50 -3.11 5.20
N ILE A 70 -4.09 -2.13 5.87
CA ILE A 70 -5.31 -2.26 6.66
C ILE A 70 -6.35 -1.24 6.20
N ALA A 71 -7.61 -1.41 6.61
CA ALA A 71 -8.62 -0.38 6.41
C ALA A 71 -8.27 0.87 7.22
N SER A 72 -8.56 2.06 6.69
CA SER A 72 -8.27 3.33 7.40
C SER A 72 -9.09 3.53 8.68
N SER A 73 -10.15 2.75 8.87
CA SER A 73 -10.91 2.70 10.13
C SER A 73 -10.19 1.95 11.26
N ASP A 74 -9.16 1.19 10.92
CA ASP A 74 -8.39 0.39 11.86
C ASP A 74 -7.11 1.14 12.28
N SER A 75 -6.45 0.65 13.32
CA SER A 75 -5.21 1.24 13.82
C SER A 75 -4.08 0.24 13.75
N CYS A 76 -2.89 0.68 13.38
CA CYS A 76 -1.68 -0.14 13.43
C CYS A 76 -1.46 -0.70 14.85
N GLY A 77 -1.03 -1.96 14.94
CA GLY A 77 -0.82 -2.64 16.22
C GLY A 77 -2.08 -3.21 16.88
N GLY A 78 -3.25 -3.05 16.29
CA GLY A 78 -4.48 -3.69 16.80
C GLY A 78 -4.40 -5.21 16.72
N GLY A 79 -4.75 -5.91 17.81
CA GLY A 79 -4.61 -7.37 17.90
C GLY A 79 -5.55 -8.14 16.95
N SER A 80 -6.72 -7.59 16.67
CA SER A 80 -7.71 -8.17 15.75
C SER A 80 -7.57 -7.70 14.31
N VAL A 81 -6.65 -6.75 14.04
CA VAL A 81 -6.46 -6.18 12.70
C VAL A 81 -5.75 -7.18 11.81
N VAL A 82 -6.42 -7.60 10.78
CA VAL A 82 -5.86 -8.42 9.69
C VAL A 82 -5.62 -7.54 8.46
N GLY A 83 -4.72 -7.97 7.57
CA GLY A 83 -4.53 -7.25 6.31
C GLY A 83 -5.83 -7.20 5.49
N VAL A 84 -5.94 -6.20 4.62
CA VAL A 84 -7.09 -6.04 3.74
C VAL A 84 -7.26 -7.27 2.86
N THR A 85 -8.42 -7.91 2.93
CA THR A 85 -8.80 -9.07 2.12
C THR A 85 -9.75 -8.72 0.97
N SER A 86 -10.30 -7.51 0.97
CA SER A 86 -11.22 -7.02 -0.06
C SER A 86 -10.53 -6.65 -1.38
N ILE A 87 -9.20 -6.53 -1.39
CA ILE A 87 -8.42 -6.25 -2.60
C ILE A 87 -7.82 -7.56 -3.09
N THR A 88 -8.35 -8.10 -4.17
CA THR A 88 -7.86 -9.36 -4.75
C THR A 88 -6.47 -9.18 -5.36
N GLY A 89 -5.57 -10.08 -5.02
CA GLY A 89 -4.17 -10.05 -5.48
C GLY A 89 -3.20 -9.33 -4.54
N LEU A 90 -3.70 -8.64 -3.51
CA LEU A 90 -2.86 -7.97 -2.52
C LEU A 90 -2.49 -8.93 -1.39
N SER A 91 -1.22 -9.00 -1.04
CA SER A 91 -0.75 -9.71 0.16
C SER A 91 -1.04 -8.91 1.41
N GLY A 92 -1.64 -9.53 2.42
CA GLY A 92 -1.86 -8.88 3.72
C GLY A 92 -0.57 -8.65 4.50
N THR A 93 0.48 -9.43 4.22
CA THR A 93 1.79 -9.31 4.86
C THR A 93 2.87 -9.72 3.87
N THR A 94 3.86 -8.87 3.66
CA THR A 94 4.91 -9.10 2.67
C THR A 94 6.28 -8.87 3.28
N ALA A 95 7.20 -9.79 3.03
CA ALA A 95 8.57 -9.65 3.47
C ALA A 95 9.32 -8.64 2.59
N VAL A 96 10.27 -7.98 3.18
CA VAL A 96 11.21 -7.07 2.53
C VAL A 96 12.12 -7.82 1.57
N THR A 97 12.45 -7.21 0.45
CA THR A 97 13.38 -7.76 -0.55
C THR A 97 14.77 -7.14 -0.50
N THR A 98 14.91 -5.97 0.13
CA THR A 98 16.19 -5.26 0.27
C THR A 98 16.29 -4.66 1.67
N GLY A 99 17.44 -4.21 2.08
CA GLY A 99 17.68 -3.65 3.40
C GLY A 99 18.56 -2.40 3.37
N GLY A 100 18.79 -1.81 4.53
CA GLY A 100 19.62 -0.62 4.70
C GLY A 100 18.82 0.66 4.78
N SER A 101 18.91 1.54 3.77
CA SER A 101 18.19 2.82 3.74
C SER A 101 16.91 2.80 2.91
N SER A 102 16.66 1.72 2.17
CA SER A 102 15.42 1.54 1.42
C SER A 102 15.06 0.06 1.30
N ASP A 103 13.79 -0.25 1.46
CA ASP A 103 13.24 -1.59 1.33
C ASP A 103 12.12 -1.62 0.30
N VAL A 104 12.06 -2.72 -0.45
CA VAL A 104 10.99 -2.98 -1.41
C VAL A 104 10.09 -4.11 -0.90
N TYR A 105 8.80 -3.83 -0.80
CA TYR A 105 7.78 -4.76 -0.35
C TYR A 105 6.88 -5.13 -1.53
N ALA A 106 6.97 -6.36 -2.03
CA ALA A 106 6.09 -6.86 -3.08
C ALA A 106 4.71 -7.18 -2.50
N VAL A 107 3.84 -6.19 -2.42
CA VAL A 107 2.50 -6.32 -1.81
C VAL A 107 1.49 -6.99 -2.74
N ALA A 108 1.72 -6.95 -4.06
CA ALA A 108 0.96 -7.71 -5.04
C ALA A 108 1.91 -8.27 -6.12
N SER A 109 2.20 -9.57 -6.05
CA SER A 109 3.05 -10.26 -7.02
C SER A 109 2.34 -10.59 -8.34
N SER A 110 1.02 -10.48 -8.38
CA SER A 110 0.16 -10.58 -9.56
C SER A 110 -0.69 -9.32 -9.69
N ALA A 111 -1.29 -9.11 -10.86
CA ALA A 111 -2.19 -7.98 -11.09
C ALA A 111 -3.33 -7.95 -10.07
N ILE A 112 -3.62 -6.78 -9.52
CA ILE A 112 -4.73 -6.57 -8.59
C ILE A 112 -6.02 -6.57 -9.43
N THR A 113 -6.85 -7.59 -9.30
CA THR A 113 -8.01 -7.81 -10.17
C THR A 113 -9.33 -7.29 -9.62
N ALA A 114 -9.39 -6.96 -8.33
CA ALA A 114 -10.57 -6.37 -7.70
C ALA A 114 -10.18 -5.58 -6.45
N GLY A 115 -11.00 -4.63 -6.07
CA GLY A 115 -10.82 -3.79 -4.88
C GLY A 115 -11.64 -2.52 -4.99
N VAL A 116 -11.80 -1.83 -3.87
CA VAL A 116 -12.42 -0.51 -3.82
C VAL A 116 -11.33 0.54 -4.03
N HIS A 117 -11.45 1.33 -5.11
CA HIS A 117 -10.51 2.42 -5.36
C HIS A 117 -10.57 3.50 -4.25
N GLY A 118 -9.50 4.26 -4.10
CA GLY A 118 -9.44 5.37 -3.15
C GLY A 118 -8.36 5.21 -2.08
N SER A 119 -8.33 6.15 -1.14
CA SER A 119 -7.35 6.22 -0.04
C SER A 119 -7.91 5.74 1.30
N GLY A 120 -8.84 4.76 1.25
CA GLY A 120 -9.47 4.18 2.44
C GLY A 120 -8.61 3.14 3.16
N TYR A 121 -7.27 3.22 3.03
CA TYR A 121 -6.35 2.22 3.59
C TYR A 121 -5.14 2.88 4.24
N THR A 122 -4.51 2.15 5.16
CA THR A 122 -3.31 2.57 5.90
C THR A 122 -2.22 1.51 5.75
N VAL A 123 -0.97 1.93 5.58
CA VAL A 123 0.20 1.06 5.61
C VAL A 123 0.76 1.03 7.02
N CYS A 124 0.82 -0.16 7.61
CA CYS A 124 1.48 -0.43 8.89
C CYS A 124 2.77 -1.20 8.66
N TRP A 125 3.79 -0.85 9.41
CA TRP A 125 5.10 -1.49 9.38
C TRP A 125 5.44 -2.12 10.73
N GLY A 126 6.23 -3.20 10.70
CA GLY A 126 6.76 -3.86 11.89
C GLY A 126 8.17 -4.40 11.65
N HIS A 127 9.03 -4.25 12.66
CA HIS A 127 10.34 -4.89 12.69
C HIS A 127 10.20 -6.35 13.11
N ASN A 128 10.53 -7.27 12.20
CA ASN A 128 10.43 -8.72 12.42
C ASN A 128 9.10 -9.16 13.09
N PRO A 129 7.94 -8.79 12.54
CA PRO A 129 6.66 -9.03 13.19
C PRO A 129 6.28 -10.52 13.14
N SER A 130 5.87 -11.07 14.29
CA SER A 130 5.37 -12.43 14.45
C SER A 130 3.87 -12.48 14.84
N ALA A 131 3.26 -11.32 15.12
CA ALA A 131 1.85 -11.19 15.48
C ALA A 131 1.26 -9.90 14.89
N ASN A 132 -0.08 -9.80 14.83
CA ASN A 132 -0.78 -8.61 14.35
C ASN A 132 -0.38 -7.35 15.13
N THR A 133 -0.23 -7.48 16.43
CA THR A 133 0.17 -6.39 17.34
C THR A 133 1.58 -5.84 17.08
N HIS A 134 2.40 -6.53 16.29
CA HIS A 134 3.77 -6.09 16.01
C HIS A 134 3.86 -5.12 14.81
N TYR A 135 2.76 -4.88 14.08
CA TYR A 135 2.70 -3.87 13.02
C TYR A 135 2.25 -2.54 13.60
N MET A 136 3.04 -1.96 14.50
CA MET A 136 2.64 -0.83 15.33
C MET A 136 2.92 0.54 14.71
N PHE A 137 3.84 0.61 13.75
CA PHE A 137 4.22 1.88 13.16
C PHE A 137 3.38 2.16 11.92
N GLU A 138 2.69 3.30 11.93
CA GLU A 138 1.95 3.80 10.77
C GLU A 138 2.90 4.51 9.81
N VAL A 139 3.02 4.00 8.59
CA VAL A 139 3.82 4.61 7.53
C VAL A 139 3.05 5.75 6.89
N GLY A 140 1.76 5.54 6.60
CA GLY A 140 0.89 6.54 5.98
C GLY A 140 -0.29 5.93 5.24
N THR A 141 -0.92 6.74 4.41
CA THR A 141 -2.07 6.35 3.61
C THR A 141 -1.67 5.47 2.43
N PHE A 142 -2.46 4.43 2.17
CA PHE A 142 -2.36 3.65 0.95
C PHE A 142 -3.57 3.94 0.05
N THR A 143 -3.30 4.24 -1.22
CA THR A 143 -4.31 4.54 -2.23
C THR A 143 -4.34 3.43 -3.28
N LEU A 144 -5.53 2.90 -3.56
CA LEU A 144 -5.76 2.03 -4.71
C LEU A 144 -6.32 2.86 -5.87
N ASN A 145 -5.55 3.02 -6.93
CA ASN A 145 -5.97 3.71 -8.14
C ASN A 145 -6.84 2.79 -9.01
N GLY A 146 -7.89 3.35 -9.58
CA GLY A 146 -8.79 2.63 -10.48
C GLY A 146 -10.15 3.30 -10.64
N PRO A 147 -10.99 2.80 -11.56
CA PRO A 147 -12.32 3.33 -11.78
C PRO A 147 -13.32 2.87 -10.73
N VAL A 148 -14.39 3.65 -10.59
CA VAL A 148 -15.63 3.21 -9.93
C VAL A 148 -16.30 2.16 -10.80
N ALA A 149 -16.79 1.08 -10.17
CA ALA A 149 -17.66 0.13 -10.85
C ALA A 149 -19.08 0.71 -10.94
N GLU A 150 -19.53 1.00 -12.15
CA GLU A 150 -20.84 1.59 -12.41
C GLU A 150 -21.43 1.02 -13.72
N ASN A 151 -22.73 1.24 -13.94
CA ASN A 151 -23.42 0.78 -15.14
C ASN A 151 -23.41 1.88 -16.21
N PHE A 152 -23.17 1.46 -17.45
CA PHE A 152 -23.19 2.33 -18.62
C PHE A 152 -24.22 1.84 -19.63
N GLU A 153 -24.85 2.79 -20.29
CA GLU A 153 -25.87 2.52 -21.33
C GLU A 153 -25.52 3.24 -22.63
N CYS A 154 -25.65 2.57 -23.75
CA CYS A 154 -25.46 3.11 -25.08
C CYS A 154 -26.67 2.78 -25.95
N PRO A 155 -27.54 3.74 -26.26
CA PRO A 155 -28.66 3.52 -27.17
C PRO A 155 -28.17 3.22 -28.61
N MET A 156 -28.80 2.28 -29.27
CA MET A 156 -28.56 2.02 -30.69
C MET A 156 -28.88 3.28 -31.50
N THR A 157 -28.16 3.51 -32.61
CA THR A 157 -28.31 4.62 -33.54
C THR A 157 -27.92 6.03 -33.02
N VAL A 158 -27.49 6.13 -31.77
CA VAL A 158 -27.00 7.36 -31.15
C VAL A 158 -25.49 7.24 -30.85
N ALA A 159 -24.73 8.31 -31.10
CA ALA A 159 -23.31 8.36 -30.72
C ALA A 159 -23.18 8.13 -29.21
N CYS A 160 -22.30 7.22 -28.82
CA CYS A 160 -22.10 6.85 -27.42
C CYS A 160 -20.68 7.16 -26.98
N SER A 161 -20.57 7.79 -25.82
CA SER A 161 -19.33 7.92 -25.06
C SER A 161 -19.59 7.61 -23.58
N ILE A 162 -18.64 6.95 -22.93
CA ILE A 162 -18.69 6.69 -21.49
C ILE A 162 -17.65 7.56 -20.79
N GLN A 163 -17.99 8.07 -19.62
CA GLN A 163 -17.07 8.78 -18.75
C GLN A 163 -16.84 7.93 -17.50
N LEU A 164 -15.61 7.49 -17.28
CA LEU A 164 -15.23 6.80 -16.05
C LEU A 164 -14.94 7.80 -14.94
N THR A 165 -15.44 7.52 -13.76
CA THR A 165 -15.04 8.18 -12.51
C THR A 165 -14.14 7.27 -11.70
N GLY A 166 -13.27 7.81 -10.83
CA GLY A 166 -12.36 7.00 -10.02
C GLY A 166 -11.17 7.78 -9.47
N THR A 167 -10.21 7.04 -8.93
CA THR A 167 -8.97 7.58 -8.35
C THR A 167 -7.79 7.29 -9.27
N GLY A 168 -6.93 8.28 -9.51
CA GLY A 168 -5.69 8.10 -10.28
C GLY A 168 -5.92 7.70 -11.75
N LEU A 169 -7.08 8.03 -12.32
CA LEU A 169 -7.35 7.78 -13.74
C LEU A 169 -6.51 8.68 -14.64
N ALA A 170 -6.03 8.13 -15.73
CA ALA A 170 -5.20 8.82 -16.73
C ALA A 170 -5.70 8.55 -18.15
N ASN A 171 -5.32 9.41 -19.09
CA ASN A 171 -5.66 9.27 -20.51
C ASN A 171 -4.99 8.07 -21.21
N THR A 172 -4.06 7.41 -20.52
CA THR A 172 -3.43 6.14 -20.95
C THR A 172 -4.23 4.91 -20.55
N ASN A 173 -5.22 5.07 -19.66
CA ASN A 173 -6.09 3.95 -19.28
C ASN A 173 -6.96 3.54 -20.46
N LYS A 174 -7.28 2.26 -20.51
CA LYS A 174 -8.05 1.65 -21.61
C LYS A 174 -9.31 0.98 -21.10
N VAL A 175 -10.33 0.99 -21.90
CA VAL A 175 -11.58 0.28 -21.68
C VAL A 175 -11.86 -0.66 -22.83
N LYS A 176 -12.48 -1.81 -22.53
CA LYS A 176 -12.86 -2.81 -23.51
C LYS A 176 -14.25 -3.36 -23.20
N VAL A 177 -15.11 -3.40 -24.19
CA VAL A 177 -16.40 -4.06 -24.07
C VAL A 177 -16.27 -5.50 -24.55
N GLN A 178 -16.60 -6.45 -23.67
CA GLN A 178 -16.54 -7.88 -23.95
C GLN A 178 -17.95 -8.47 -24.06
N GLY A 179 -18.04 -9.67 -24.63
CA GLY A 179 -19.32 -10.37 -24.78
C GLY A 179 -19.98 -10.71 -23.45
N SER A 180 -21.29 -10.77 -23.42
CA SER A 180 -22.05 -11.17 -22.22
C SER A 180 -21.63 -12.57 -21.75
N GLY A 181 -21.60 -12.76 -20.41
CA GLY A 181 -21.19 -14.02 -19.80
C GLY A 181 -19.67 -14.28 -19.77
N THR A 182 -18.86 -13.32 -20.23
CA THR A 182 -17.39 -13.38 -20.10
C THR A 182 -16.91 -12.62 -18.88
N THR A 183 -15.76 -12.99 -18.37
CA THR A 183 -15.03 -12.22 -17.34
C THR A 183 -13.93 -11.39 -17.98
N CYS A 184 -13.67 -10.21 -17.44
CA CYS A 184 -12.58 -9.37 -17.93
C CYS A 184 -11.25 -10.11 -17.86
N SER A 185 -10.57 -10.21 -18.99
CA SER A 185 -9.23 -10.78 -19.10
C SER A 185 -8.52 -10.21 -20.33
N SER A 186 -7.19 -10.22 -20.30
CA SER A 186 -6.37 -9.70 -21.41
C SER A 186 -6.58 -10.44 -22.74
N GLY A 187 -6.96 -11.73 -22.68
CA GLY A 187 -7.17 -12.58 -23.84
C GLY A 187 -8.63 -12.67 -24.33
N ALA A 188 -9.58 -12.05 -23.61
CA ALA A 188 -10.98 -12.12 -24.00
C ALA A 188 -11.26 -11.31 -25.27
N SER A 189 -12.08 -11.86 -26.14
CA SER A 189 -12.48 -11.18 -27.39
C SER A 189 -13.37 -9.98 -27.11
N THR A 190 -13.20 -8.93 -27.88
CA THR A 190 -14.12 -7.79 -27.91
C THR A 190 -15.52 -8.29 -28.29
N ALA A 191 -16.57 -7.69 -27.70
CA ALA A 191 -17.95 -7.97 -28.09
C ALA A 191 -18.12 -7.79 -29.61
N SER A 192 -18.93 -8.64 -30.24
CA SER A 192 -19.16 -8.64 -31.68
C SER A 192 -20.60 -8.23 -32.00
N GLY A 193 -20.86 -7.85 -33.26
CA GLY A 193 -22.19 -7.49 -33.72
C GLY A 193 -22.56 -6.01 -33.60
N TYR A 194 -21.63 -5.17 -33.12
CA TYR A 194 -21.83 -3.73 -32.98
C TYR A 194 -21.03 -2.98 -34.06
N THR A 195 -21.70 -2.62 -35.17
CA THR A 195 -21.08 -1.87 -36.28
C THR A 195 -21.00 -0.37 -35.90
N GLY A 196 -19.84 0.26 -36.17
CA GLY A 196 -19.64 1.70 -35.93
C GLY A 196 -19.21 2.08 -34.52
N MET A 197 -19.02 1.11 -33.62
CA MET A 197 -18.46 1.34 -32.27
C MET A 197 -17.00 0.92 -32.18
N THR A 198 -16.20 1.67 -31.44
CA THR A 198 -14.87 1.25 -31.03
C THR A 198 -15.00 0.65 -29.62
N LEU A 199 -14.89 -0.67 -29.50
CA LEU A 199 -15.12 -1.41 -28.27
C LEU A 199 -13.84 -1.75 -27.51
N ASP A 200 -12.69 -1.25 -27.96
CA ASP A 200 -11.38 -1.37 -27.31
C ASP A 200 -10.65 -0.03 -27.47
N LYS A 201 -10.46 0.70 -26.39
CA LYS A 201 -9.91 2.08 -26.32
C LYS A 201 -8.86 2.20 -25.23
#